data_8cebc1c272f788e64206a1160daaa25d
#
_entry.id   8cebc1c272f788e64206a1160daaa25d
#
_cell.length_a   1.000
_cell.length_b   1.000
_cell.length_c   1.000
_cell.angle_alpha   90.00
_cell.angle_beta   90.00
_cell.angle_gamma   90.00
#
_symmetry.space_group_name_H-M   'P 1'
#
loop_
_entity.id
_entity.type
_entity.pdbx_description
1 polymer ?
#
loop_
_entity_poly.entity_id
_entity_poly.type
_entity_poly.pdbx_seq_one_letter_code
_entity_poly.pdbx_strand_id
1 'polypeptide(L)'
;SDNITTGRIYSDIIKKERQGGYLGKTVQVIPHITDRIKEFIKKDISKEDFVICEIGGTVGDIESLPFVEAIRQFSNEHGKSKTLFIHLTFVPFLKSSDEIKTKPTQHSVKELRSIGIQPDIIICRSQQSIPLDQKKKISLFCNVPIDNVIETIDVRTIYEAPISFFNQKLDKQVLKYFKLKSKKGPNLAPWKKITKITLNTKKSINIAIIGKYVNLKDAYKSLDEALIHGGISNKVKVNLIRIESDKIKVNQIRKKLKNISGLLIPGGFGKRGTEGKISAIKYARENNIPFLGICFGMQMAIIEFARNKLKIKKAGSSELEKNCYPVVGLINEWDKNGMIVKGTDKNLGGTMRLGLYEAKLRDNSAIKKIYKSKLIYERHRHRYEVNNSLKDEFERKGLIFSGMSPDNNLPEIIELKNHPWFIGVQFHPEFKSRPLTPHPLFSSFIKAAKNHK
;
A
#
# COMPACT_ATOMS: atom_id res chain seq x y z
N SER A 1 -9.27 8.30 -4.50
CA SER A 1 -7.86 7.92 -4.39
C SER A 1 -7.01 9.17 -4.25
N ASP A 2 -6.16 9.22 -3.26
CA ASP A 2 -5.29 10.36 -2.97
C ASP A 2 -3.96 10.27 -3.72
N ASN A 3 -3.89 9.42 -4.74
CA ASN A 3 -2.73 9.23 -5.61
C ASN A 3 -3.17 9.29 -7.08
N ILE A 4 -2.41 10.01 -7.90
CA ILE A 4 -2.58 10.07 -9.34
C ILE A 4 -1.23 9.81 -10.02
N THR A 5 -1.25 8.98 -11.06
CA THR A 5 -0.05 8.65 -11.85
C THR A 5 -0.03 9.40 -13.17
N THR A 6 1.18 9.62 -13.72
CA THR A 6 1.40 10.18 -15.06
C THR A 6 0.51 9.48 -16.11
N GLY A 7 0.53 8.15 -16.15
CA GLY A 7 -0.26 7.38 -17.10
C GLY A 7 -1.76 7.63 -17.00
N ARG A 8 -2.31 7.83 -15.80
CA ARG A 8 -3.73 8.16 -15.62
C ARG A 8 -4.04 9.56 -16.14
N ILE A 9 -3.20 10.55 -15.82
CA ILE A 9 -3.39 11.93 -16.28
C ILE A 9 -3.42 11.98 -17.80
N TYR A 10 -2.42 11.39 -18.47
CA TYR A 10 -2.35 11.35 -19.92
C TYR A 10 -3.52 10.59 -20.53
N SER A 11 -3.93 9.46 -19.95
CA SER A 11 -5.11 8.70 -20.41
C SER A 11 -6.40 9.53 -20.32
N ASP A 12 -6.61 10.28 -19.23
CA ASP A 12 -7.78 11.15 -19.06
C ASP A 12 -7.81 12.25 -20.13
N ILE A 13 -6.67 12.89 -20.40
CA ILE A 13 -6.52 13.95 -21.40
C ILE A 13 -6.76 13.42 -22.82
N ILE A 14 -6.11 12.29 -23.19
CA ILE A 14 -6.28 11.67 -24.52
C ILE A 14 -7.73 11.25 -24.75
N LYS A 15 -8.40 10.68 -23.73
CA LYS A 15 -9.83 10.35 -23.84
C LYS A 15 -10.68 11.57 -24.08
N LYS A 16 -10.47 12.66 -23.34
CA LYS A 16 -11.19 13.93 -23.48
C LYS A 16 -10.98 14.53 -24.87
N GLU A 17 -9.73 14.49 -25.39
CA GLU A 17 -9.41 14.95 -26.74
C GLU A 17 -10.16 14.17 -27.81
N ARG A 18 -10.09 12.83 -27.76
CA ARG A 18 -10.79 11.94 -28.73
C ARG A 18 -12.30 12.07 -28.68
N GLN A 19 -12.86 12.51 -27.57
CA GLN A 19 -14.30 12.80 -27.41
C GLN A 19 -14.67 14.23 -27.85
N GLY A 20 -13.74 14.99 -28.43
CA GLY A 20 -13.98 16.38 -28.87
C GLY A 20 -14.03 17.40 -27.73
N GLY A 21 -13.65 17.02 -26.51
CA GLY A 21 -13.76 17.88 -25.32
C GLY A 21 -12.88 19.12 -25.33
N TYR A 22 -11.99 19.28 -26.31
CA TYR A 22 -11.14 20.45 -26.52
C TYR A 22 -11.51 21.27 -27.76
N LEU A 23 -12.63 20.94 -28.42
CA LEU A 23 -13.21 21.69 -29.53
C LEU A 23 -12.17 22.01 -30.65
N GLY A 24 -11.33 21.03 -31.00
CA GLY A 24 -10.32 21.18 -32.05
C GLY A 24 -9.05 21.94 -31.65
N LYS A 25 -8.92 22.37 -30.39
CA LYS A 25 -7.69 23.01 -29.88
C LYS A 25 -6.56 22.00 -29.75
N THR A 26 -5.34 22.42 -30.04
CA THR A 26 -4.13 21.61 -29.83
C THR A 26 -3.93 21.34 -28.34
N VAL A 27 -3.86 20.07 -27.97
CA VAL A 27 -3.61 19.65 -26.59
C VAL A 27 -2.10 19.70 -26.32
N GLN A 28 -1.71 20.34 -25.23
CA GLN A 28 -0.31 20.55 -24.83
C GLN A 28 -0.12 20.15 -23.37
N VAL A 29 1.14 19.95 -22.95
CA VAL A 29 1.47 19.69 -21.54
C VAL A 29 1.03 20.88 -20.68
N ILE A 30 1.36 22.08 -21.13
CA ILE A 30 0.88 23.34 -20.54
C ILE A 30 -0.13 23.95 -21.52
N PRO A 31 -1.37 24.24 -21.11
CA PRO A 31 -1.91 24.12 -19.75
C PRO A 31 -2.62 22.78 -19.42
N HIS A 32 -2.90 21.91 -20.41
CA HIS A 32 -3.92 20.85 -20.26
C HIS A 32 -3.53 19.79 -19.22
N ILE A 33 -2.28 19.30 -19.24
CA ILE A 33 -1.77 18.34 -18.26
C ILE A 33 -1.60 19.00 -16.88
N THR A 34 -1.01 20.21 -16.85
CA THR A 34 -0.81 20.95 -15.60
C THR A 34 -2.15 21.32 -14.93
N ASP A 35 -3.17 21.73 -15.70
CA ASP A 35 -4.50 22.01 -15.19
C ASP A 35 -5.15 20.75 -14.58
N ARG A 36 -5.02 19.60 -15.25
CA ARG A 36 -5.53 18.33 -14.73
C ARG A 36 -4.87 17.93 -13.40
N ILE A 37 -3.56 18.19 -13.24
CA ILE A 37 -2.85 17.98 -11.97
C ILE A 37 -3.39 18.92 -10.89
N LYS A 38 -3.54 20.22 -11.21
CA LYS A 38 -4.10 21.22 -10.28
C LYS A 38 -5.53 20.90 -9.86
N GLU A 39 -6.39 20.44 -10.79
CA GLU A 39 -7.74 19.95 -10.48
C GLU A 39 -7.72 18.79 -9.47
N PHE A 40 -6.80 17.84 -9.65
CA PHE A 40 -6.64 16.74 -8.71
C PHE A 40 -6.25 17.21 -7.30
N ILE A 41 -5.33 18.16 -7.20
CA ILE A 41 -4.94 18.77 -5.92
C ILE A 41 -6.14 19.47 -5.26
N LYS A 42 -6.93 20.21 -6.05
CA LYS A 42 -8.10 21.00 -5.57
C LYS A 42 -9.26 20.13 -5.08
N LYS A 43 -9.35 18.88 -5.47
CA LYS A 43 -10.53 18.03 -5.29
C LYS A 43 -11.08 17.97 -3.86
N ASP A 44 -10.21 17.99 -2.85
CA ASP A 44 -10.59 17.82 -1.44
C ASP A 44 -10.06 18.95 -0.53
N ILE A 45 -9.49 20.02 -1.10
CA ILE A 45 -8.86 21.12 -0.34
C ILE A 45 -9.83 21.82 0.61
N SER A 46 -11.10 21.99 0.22
CA SER A 46 -12.08 22.77 0.99
C SER A 46 -12.47 22.13 2.33
N LYS A 47 -12.05 20.90 2.60
CA LYS A 47 -12.41 20.14 3.79
C LYS A 47 -11.29 20.04 4.82
N GLU A 48 -10.08 20.48 4.46
CA GLU A 48 -8.88 20.26 5.26
C GLU A 48 -8.18 21.57 5.62
N ASP A 49 -7.60 21.65 6.82
CA ASP A 49 -6.79 22.79 7.22
C ASP A 49 -5.45 22.83 6.47
N PHE A 50 -4.87 21.64 6.19
CA PHE A 50 -3.62 21.47 5.46
C PHE A 50 -3.74 20.32 4.47
N VAL A 51 -3.23 20.53 3.26
CA VAL A 51 -3.06 19.48 2.24
C VAL A 51 -1.57 19.31 1.95
N ILE A 52 -1.07 18.09 2.11
CA ILE A 52 0.32 17.75 1.79
C ILE A 52 0.34 17.03 0.45
N CYS A 53 1.02 17.64 -0.53
CA CYS A 53 1.22 17.05 -1.86
C CYS A 53 2.66 16.55 -1.98
N GLU A 54 2.83 15.25 -2.19
CA GLU A 54 4.13 14.65 -2.47
C GLU A 54 4.31 14.48 -3.98
N ILE A 55 5.37 15.08 -4.53
CA ILE A 55 5.78 14.86 -5.92
C ILE A 55 6.84 13.77 -5.93
N GLY A 56 6.55 12.67 -6.59
CA GLY A 56 7.48 11.55 -6.75
C GLY A 56 8.55 11.83 -7.79
N GLY A 57 9.68 11.18 -7.66
CA GLY A 57 10.83 11.30 -8.56
C GLY A 57 11.87 12.31 -8.08
N THR A 58 12.98 12.37 -8.79
CA THR A 58 14.06 13.33 -8.54
C THR A 58 13.78 14.64 -9.28
N VAL A 59 14.08 15.77 -8.65
CA VAL A 59 13.98 17.08 -9.34
C VAL A 59 14.93 17.09 -10.53
N GLY A 60 14.39 17.44 -11.71
CA GLY A 60 15.11 17.39 -12.98
C GLY A 60 14.78 16.17 -13.84
N ASP A 61 14.14 15.14 -13.29
CA ASP A 61 13.66 13.99 -14.07
C ASP A 61 12.50 14.41 -14.99
N ILE A 62 12.53 13.95 -16.24
CA ILE A 62 11.54 14.28 -17.28
C ILE A 62 10.12 13.91 -16.83
N GLU A 63 9.96 12.78 -16.16
CA GLU A 63 8.65 12.32 -15.69
C GLU A 63 8.02 13.22 -14.63
N SER A 64 8.81 13.92 -13.83
CA SER A 64 8.33 14.80 -12.77
C SER A 64 8.04 16.22 -13.21
N LEU A 65 8.59 16.67 -14.35
CA LEU A 65 8.50 18.05 -14.83
C LEU A 65 7.06 18.59 -14.91
N PRO A 66 6.07 17.88 -15.48
CA PRO A 66 4.68 18.39 -15.52
C PRO A 66 4.08 18.62 -14.13
N PHE A 67 4.45 17.79 -13.16
CA PHE A 67 3.98 17.93 -11.76
C PHE A 67 4.64 19.12 -11.08
N VAL A 68 5.95 19.27 -11.24
CA VAL A 68 6.71 20.40 -10.67
C VAL A 68 6.21 21.72 -11.27
N GLU A 69 5.98 21.77 -12.59
CA GLU A 69 5.37 22.94 -13.24
C GLU A 69 3.95 23.22 -12.74
N ALA A 70 3.12 22.18 -12.55
CA ALA A 70 1.76 22.35 -12.05
C ALA A 70 1.74 22.95 -10.64
N ILE A 71 2.61 22.49 -9.70
CA ILE A 71 2.68 23.07 -8.35
C ILE A 71 3.27 24.48 -8.35
N ARG A 72 4.19 24.80 -9.27
CA ARG A 72 4.67 26.17 -9.45
C ARG A 72 3.53 27.10 -9.86
N GLN A 73 2.74 26.70 -10.87
CA GLN A 73 1.54 27.44 -11.31
C GLN A 73 0.52 27.56 -10.18
N PHE A 74 0.26 26.46 -9.47
CA PHE A 74 -0.65 26.44 -8.34
C PHE A 74 -0.27 27.45 -7.25
N SER A 75 1.02 27.53 -6.94
CA SER A 75 1.54 28.52 -5.99
C SER A 75 1.34 29.96 -6.46
N ASN A 76 1.55 30.21 -7.74
CA ASN A 76 1.31 31.55 -8.31
C ASN A 76 -0.16 31.94 -8.29
N GLU A 77 -1.07 30.98 -8.58
CA GLU A 77 -2.53 31.22 -8.58
C GLU A 77 -3.09 31.48 -7.18
N HIS A 78 -2.57 30.80 -6.15
CA HIS A 78 -3.13 30.85 -4.77
C HIS A 78 -2.32 31.76 -3.83
N GLY A 79 -1.13 32.17 -4.24
CA GLY A 79 -0.22 33.03 -3.50
C GLY A 79 0.69 32.27 -2.51
N LYS A 80 1.87 32.81 -2.31
CA LYS A 80 2.91 32.23 -1.44
C LYS A 80 2.45 32.08 0.03
N SER A 81 1.51 32.91 0.48
CA SER A 81 0.98 32.80 1.85
C SER A 81 0.13 31.54 2.10
N LYS A 82 -0.29 30.83 1.04
CA LYS A 82 -1.08 29.61 1.10
C LYS A 82 -0.34 28.35 0.65
N THR A 83 0.89 28.50 0.17
CA THR A 83 1.69 27.39 -0.34
C THR A 83 3.09 27.40 0.27
N LEU A 84 3.58 26.25 0.69
CA LEU A 84 4.90 26.07 1.27
C LEU A 84 5.63 24.96 0.51
N PHE A 85 6.85 25.23 0.08
CA PHE A 85 7.70 24.27 -0.60
C PHE A 85 8.73 23.66 0.35
N ILE A 86 8.58 22.36 0.61
CA ILE A 86 9.54 21.57 1.37
C ILE A 86 10.32 20.69 0.38
N HIS A 87 11.64 20.89 0.31
CA HIS A 87 12.50 20.12 -0.56
C HIS A 87 13.29 19.08 0.24
N LEU A 88 13.09 17.79 -0.10
CA LEU A 88 13.83 16.68 0.50
C LEU A 88 15.10 16.42 -0.30
N THR A 89 16.26 16.48 0.37
CA THR A 89 17.57 16.27 -0.25
C THR A 89 18.38 15.20 0.46
N PHE A 90 19.43 14.73 -0.20
CA PHE A 90 20.38 13.79 0.39
C PHE A 90 21.73 14.48 0.63
N VAL A 91 22.25 14.33 1.85
CA VAL A 91 23.56 14.83 2.27
C VAL A 91 24.43 13.61 2.60
N PRO A 92 25.18 13.08 1.61
CA PRO A 92 25.97 11.87 1.79
C PRO A 92 27.15 12.10 2.72
N PHE A 93 27.43 11.06 3.52
CA PHE A 93 28.67 10.93 4.26
C PHE A 93 29.62 10.01 3.49
N LEU A 94 30.81 10.49 3.14
CA LEU A 94 31.84 9.72 2.46
C LEU A 94 32.79 9.11 3.48
N LYS A 95 32.68 7.81 3.74
CA LYS A 95 33.54 7.09 4.68
C LYS A 95 35.03 7.18 4.34
N SER A 96 35.39 7.27 3.05
CA SER A 96 36.78 7.33 2.60
C SER A 96 37.50 8.62 2.97
N SER A 97 36.76 9.74 3.09
CA SER A 97 37.30 11.06 3.44
C SER A 97 36.80 11.56 4.79
N ASP A 98 35.99 10.76 5.50
CA ASP A 98 35.36 11.13 6.77
C ASP A 98 34.62 12.49 6.68
N GLU A 99 33.90 12.70 5.59
CA GLU A 99 33.37 14.03 5.24
C GLU A 99 31.92 13.98 4.79
N ILE A 100 31.13 14.93 5.24
CA ILE A 100 29.78 15.21 4.74
C ILE A 100 29.85 16.10 3.49
N LYS A 101 29.15 15.70 2.41
CA LYS A 101 29.13 16.44 1.16
C LYS A 101 27.79 17.17 0.96
N THR A 102 27.83 18.51 0.94
CA THR A 102 26.65 19.37 0.74
C THR A 102 26.38 19.69 -0.73
N LYS A 103 27.29 19.40 -1.64
CA LYS A 103 27.15 19.69 -3.08
C LYS A 103 25.92 19.06 -3.73
N PRO A 104 25.55 17.79 -3.48
CA PRO A 104 24.33 17.21 -4.05
C PRO A 104 23.08 18.00 -3.68
N THR A 105 22.95 18.43 -2.42
CA THR A 105 21.84 19.29 -1.97
C THR A 105 21.84 20.63 -2.71
N GLN A 106 23.00 21.28 -2.84
CA GLN A 106 23.12 22.57 -3.55
C GLN A 106 22.70 22.43 -5.02
N HIS A 107 23.11 21.35 -5.70
CA HIS A 107 22.74 21.10 -7.09
C HIS A 107 21.23 20.81 -7.23
N SER A 108 20.65 19.98 -6.36
CA SER A 108 19.22 19.69 -6.38
C SER A 108 18.37 20.94 -6.16
N VAL A 109 18.76 21.82 -5.24
CA VAL A 109 18.08 23.13 -5.04
C VAL A 109 18.28 24.06 -6.22
N LYS A 110 19.47 24.09 -6.83
CA LYS A 110 19.73 24.88 -8.03
C LYS A 110 18.81 24.46 -9.18
N GLU A 111 18.64 23.16 -9.38
CA GLU A 111 17.74 22.60 -10.39
C GLU A 111 16.28 22.98 -10.12
N LEU A 112 15.80 22.85 -8.89
CA LEU A 112 14.46 23.28 -8.50
C LEU A 112 14.22 24.77 -8.75
N ARG A 113 15.23 25.60 -8.47
CA ARG A 113 15.19 27.05 -8.72
C ARG A 113 15.17 27.40 -10.22
N SER A 114 15.82 26.61 -11.07
CA SER A 114 15.79 26.83 -12.52
C SER A 114 14.38 26.63 -13.11
N ILE A 115 13.54 25.81 -12.43
CA ILE A 115 12.13 25.64 -12.78
C ILE A 115 11.25 26.77 -12.19
N GLY A 116 11.81 27.66 -11.37
CA GLY A 116 11.09 28.79 -10.76
C GLY A 116 10.53 28.53 -9.37
N ILE A 117 10.99 27.48 -8.67
CA ILE A 117 10.59 27.18 -7.30
C ILE A 117 11.77 27.41 -6.34
N GLN A 118 11.60 28.33 -5.41
CA GLN A 118 12.50 28.48 -4.26
C GLN A 118 11.94 27.67 -3.10
N PRO A 119 12.68 26.69 -2.55
CA PRO A 119 12.22 25.97 -1.36
C PRO A 119 12.20 26.90 -0.15
N ASP A 120 11.20 26.74 0.70
CA ASP A 120 11.05 27.47 1.96
C ASP A 120 11.70 26.70 3.11
N ILE A 121 11.67 25.39 3.06
CA ILE A 121 12.30 24.47 4.01
C ILE A 121 13.06 23.40 3.24
N ILE A 122 14.24 23.04 3.71
CA ILE A 122 15.02 21.91 3.18
C ILE A 122 15.11 20.83 4.27
N ILE A 123 14.70 19.62 3.93
CA ILE A 123 14.92 18.45 4.78
C ILE A 123 16.12 17.68 4.23
N CYS A 124 17.18 17.64 4.98
CA CYS A 124 18.44 17.02 4.63
C CYS A 124 18.54 15.61 5.23
N ARG A 125 18.32 14.57 4.42
CA ARG A 125 18.58 13.21 4.85
C ARG A 125 20.08 12.93 4.89
N SER A 126 20.57 12.42 6.02
CA SER A 126 21.98 12.06 6.22
C SER A 126 22.11 10.81 7.07
N GLN A 127 23.21 10.09 6.95
CA GLN A 127 23.56 8.97 7.82
C GLN A 127 24.04 9.43 9.20
N GLN A 128 24.56 10.66 9.29
CA GLN A 128 25.10 11.26 10.52
C GLN A 128 24.55 12.67 10.71
N SER A 129 24.71 13.21 11.93
CA SER A 129 24.35 14.60 12.20
C SER A 129 25.17 15.56 11.34
N ILE A 130 24.50 16.57 10.80
CA ILE A 130 25.12 17.57 9.94
C ILE A 130 25.70 18.67 10.82
N PRO A 131 27.01 18.91 10.81
CA PRO A 131 27.65 19.99 11.59
C PRO A 131 27.06 21.36 11.29
N LEU A 132 27.11 22.26 12.26
CA LEU A 132 26.51 23.59 12.14
C LEU A 132 27.10 24.42 10.99
N ASP A 133 28.42 24.32 10.75
CA ASP A 133 29.08 24.97 9.61
C ASP A 133 28.57 24.48 8.28
N GLN A 134 28.29 23.17 8.14
CA GLN A 134 27.70 22.58 6.95
C GLN A 134 26.23 22.98 6.78
N LYS A 135 25.45 23.10 7.87
CA LYS A 135 24.08 23.68 7.85
C LYS A 135 24.11 25.14 7.39
N LYS A 136 25.04 25.94 7.90
CA LYS A 136 25.25 27.34 7.44
C LYS A 136 25.58 27.41 5.97
N LYS A 137 26.42 26.50 5.47
CA LYS A 137 26.76 26.39 4.05
C LYS A 137 25.55 26.05 3.20
N ILE A 138 24.72 25.06 3.60
CA ILE A 138 23.47 24.71 2.91
C ILE A 138 22.53 25.93 2.92
N SER A 139 22.32 26.56 4.06
CA SER A 139 21.48 27.76 4.21
C SER A 139 21.90 28.85 3.21
N LEU A 140 23.18 29.18 3.16
CA LEU A 140 23.72 30.23 2.29
C LEU A 140 23.51 29.89 0.80
N PHE A 141 23.99 28.72 0.35
CA PHE A 141 23.94 28.34 -1.07
C PHE A 141 22.53 28.06 -1.59
N CYS A 142 21.63 27.59 -0.72
CA CYS A 142 20.25 27.27 -1.08
C CYS A 142 19.29 28.44 -0.84
N ASN A 143 19.75 29.56 -0.30
CA ASN A 143 18.94 30.73 0.03
C ASN A 143 17.74 30.41 0.92
N VAL A 144 17.99 29.67 2.02
CA VAL A 144 16.99 29.26 3.01
C VAL A 144 17.50 29.62 4.40
N PRO A 145 16.67 30.19 5.29
CA PRO A 145 17.09 30.48 6.67
C PRO A 145 17.65 29.22 7.35
N ILE A 146 18.67 29.37 8.18
CA ILE A 146 19.33 28.23 8.85
C ILE A 146 18.37 27.39 9.68
N ASP A 147 17.37 28.02 10.31
CA ASP A 147 16.33 27.32 11.08
C ASP A 147 15.40 26.47 10.22
N ASN A 148 15.39 26.69 8.91
CA ASN A 148 14.62 25.92 7.92
C ASN A 148 15.45 24.83 7.25
N VAL A 149 16.72 24.64 7.65
CA VAL A 149 17.56 23.51 7.25
C VAL A 149 17.40 22.40 8.29
N ILE A 150 16.47 21.52 8.04
CA ILE A 150 16.08 20.41 8.95
C ILE A 150 16.90 19.19 8.59
N GLU A 151 17.62 18.62 9.54
CA GLU A 151 18.28 17.32 9.31
C GLU A 151 17.33 16.17 9.63
N THR A 152 17.45 15.08 8.89
CA THR A 152 16.84 13.80 9.22
C THR A 152 17.89 12.71 9.10
N ILE A 153 18.32 12.22 10.27
CA ILE A 153 19.28 11.14 10.36
C ILE A 153 18.55 9.81 10.14
N ASP A 154 19.23 8.85 9.56
CA ASP A 154 18.70 7.51 9.41
C ASP A 154 18.32 6.94 10.78
N VAL A 155 17.03 6.73 10.98
CA VAL A 155 16.45 6.28 12.26
C VAL A 155 16.41 4.76 12.35
N ARG A 156 16.39 4.22 13.57
CA ARG A 156 16.29 2.76 13.81
C ARG A 156 14.95 2.18 13.37
N THR A 157 13.92 3.00 13.42
CA THR A 157 12.59 2.69 12.90
C THR A 157 11.94 3.96 12.35
N ILE A 158 11.21 3.86 11.25
CA ILE A 158 10.50 4.99 10.63
C ILE A 158 9.55 5.71 11.61
N TYR A 159 9.10 5.02 12.66
CA TYR A 159 8.22 5.59 13.69
C TYR A 159 8.92 6.60 14.61
N GLU A 160 10.24 6.70 14.56
CA GLU A 160 11.00 7.78 15.23
C GLU A 160 10.98 9.10 14.44
N ALA A 161 10.71 9.07 13.13
CA ALA A 161 10.78 10.26 12.28
C ALA A 161 9.88 11.43 12.76
N PRO A 162 8.61 11.24 13.17
CA PRO A 162 7.80 12.34 13.68
C PRO A 162 8.39 12.98 14.93
N ILE A 163 9.06 12.21 15.78
CA ILE A 163 9.73 12.69 17.00
C ILE A 163 10.98 13.50 16.61
N SER A 164 11.75 13.00 15.64
CA SER A 164 12.93 13.69 15.11
C SER A 164 12.57 15.05 14.51
N PHE A 165 11.54 15.10 13.66
CA PHE A 165 11.06 16.36 13.06
C PHE A 165 10.58 17.37 14.11
N PHE A 166 9.86 16.91 15.13
CA PHE A 166 9.45 17.77 16.24
C PHE A 166 10.65 18.34 17.00
N ASN A 167 11.65 17.51 17.31
CA ASN A 167 12.88 17.97 17.98
C ASN A 167 13.64 19.01 17.17
N GLN A 168 13.58 18.92 15.82
CA GLN A 168 14.13 19.88 14.86
C GLN A 168 13.21 21.11 14.66
N LYS A 169 12.06 21.18 15.35
CA LYS A 169 11.09 22.29 15.29
C LYS A 169 10.46 22.50 13.89
N LEU A 170 10.37 21.45 13.08
CA LEU A 170 9.75 21.52 11.74
C LEU A 170 8.32 22.06 11.81
N ASP A 171 7.52 21.58 12.75
CA ASP A 171 6.16 22.05 13.01
C ASP A 171 6.11 23.57 13.29
N LYS A 172 7.05 24.09 14.07
CA LYS A 172 7.14 25.53 14.38
C LYS A 172 7.49 26.35 13.15
N GLN A 173 8.38 25.86 12.27
CA GLN A 173 8.74 26.57 11.05
C GLN A 173 7.56 26.63 10.07
N VAL A 174 6.80 25.53 9.93
CA VAL A 174 5.58 25.49 9.11
C VAL A 174 4.54 26.48 9.64
N LEU A 175 4.25 26.46 10.94
CA LEU A 175 3.29 27.39 11.56
C LEU A 175 3.75 28.85 11.43
N LYS A 176 5.03 29.12 11.63
CA LYS A 176 5.63 30.46 11.44
C LYS A 176 5.46 30.97 10.02
N TYR A 177 5.69 30.10 9.02
CA TYR A 177 5.52 30.45 7.61
C TYR A 177 4.08 30.89 7.29
N PHE A 178 3.10 30.11 7.72
CA PHE A 178 1.69 30.43 7.53
C PHE A 178 1.12 31.45 8.52
N LYS A 179 1.97 32.04 9.39
CA LYS A 179 1.57 33.01 10.43
C LYS A 179 0.49 32.45 11.37
N LEU A 180 0.50 31.15 11.61
CA LEU A 180 -0.44 30.46 12.48
C LEU A 180 0.14 30.33 13.90
N LYS A 181 -0.75 30.42 14.90
CA LYS A 181 -0.40 30.21 16.30
C LYS A 181 -1.05 28.92 16.79
N SER A 182 -0.27 28.04 17.41
CA SER A 182 -0.80 26.89 18.12
C SER A 182 -0.65 27.09 19.63
N LYS A 183 -1.74 26.91 20.37
CA LYS A 183 -1.74 26.98 21.84
C LYS A 183 -1.16 25.71 22.48
N LYS A 184 -1.17 24.58 21.76
CA LYS A 184 -0.69 23.27 22.25
C LYS A 184 0.27 22.66 21.24
N GLY A 185 1.34 22.04 21.72
CA GLY A 185 2.22 21.22 20.88
C GLY A 185 1.53 19.95 20.39
N PRO A 186 2.12 19.27 19.39
CA PRO A 186 1.57 18.00 18.88
C PRO A 186 1.62 16.90 19.94
N ASN A 187 0.60 16.04 19.96
CA ASN A 187 0.60 14.86 20.82
C ASN A 187 1.45 13.75 20.21
N LEU A 188 2.69 13.62 20.66
CA LEU A 188 3.62 12.58 20.21
C LEU A 188 3.60 11.31 21.08
N ALA A 189 2.76 11.24 22.12
CA ALA A 189 2.69 10.07 23.00
C ALA A 189 2.38 8.76 22.24
N PRO A 190 1.46 8.72 21.24
CA PRO A 190 1.23 7.54 20.45
C PRO A 190 2.47 7.08 19.65
N TRP A 191 3.21 8.02 19.05
CA TRP A 191 4.45 7.73 18.31
C TRP A 191 5.55 7.20 19.22
N LYS A 192 5.77 7.82 20.38
CA LYS A 192 6.71 7.34 21.40
C LYS A 192 6.37 5.93 21.87
N LYS A 193 5.07 5.63 22.05
CA LYS A 193 4.60 4.29 22.44
C LYS A 193 4.91 3.23 21.40
N ILE A 194 4.59 3.45 20.12
CA ILE A 194 4.88 2.46 19.06
C ILE A 194 6.37 2.31 18.81
N THR A 195 7.15 3.38 18.85
CA THR A 195 8.62 3.33 18.79
C THR A 195 9.18 2.45 19.90
N LYS A 196 8.75 2.67 21.16
CA LYS A 196 9.17 1.84 22.30
C LYS A 196 8.82 0.38 22.11
N ILE A 197 7.61 0.06 21.62
CA ILE A 197 7.20 -1.32 21.34
C ILE A 197 8.08 -1.92 20.24
N THR A 198 8.29 -1.20 19.14
CA THR A 198 9.05 -1.70 18.00
C THR A 198 10.50 -2.02 18.37
N LEU A 199 11.14 -1.17 19.18
CA LEU A 199 12.55 -1.31 19.54
C LEU A 199 12.79 -2.31 20.68
N ASN A 200 11.88 -2.41 21.64
CA ASN A 200 12.12 -3.12 22.89
C ASN A 200 11.41 -4.48 22.98
N THR A 201 10.58 -4.84 21.98
CA THR A 201 9.89 -6.13 22.01
C THR A 201 10.86 -7.28 21.75
N LYS A 202 11.01 -8.18 22.74
CA LYS A 202 11.89 -9.35 22.68
C LYS A 202 11.23 -10.57 22.03
N LYS A 203 9.91 -10.77 22.27
CA LYS A 203 9.17 -11.90 21.71
C LYS A 203 9.01 -11.72 20.20
N SER A 204 9.38 -12.73 19.42
CA SER A 204 9.26 -12.72 17.96
C SER A 204 8.47 -13.91 17.44
N ILE A 205 7.89 -13.74 16.24
CA ILE A 205 7.22 -14.78 15.47
C ILE A 205 7.68 -14.74 14.03
N ASN A 206 7.58 -15.87 13.35
CA ASN A 206 7.98 -16.04 11.96
C ASN A 206 6.75 -16.12 11.07
N ILE A 207 6.57 -15.17 10.17
CA ILE A 207 5.49 -15.19 9.16
C ILE A 207 6.10 -15.49 7.80
N ALA A 208 5.69 -16.60 7.19
CA ALA A 208 6.08 -16.93 5.83
C ALA A 208 5.19 -16.15 4.84
N ILE A 209 5.84 -15.46 3.90
CA ILE A 209 5.19 -14.80 2.76
C ILE A 209 5.61 -15.56 1.50
N ILE A 210 4.66 -16.25 0.86
CA ILE A 210 4.92 -17.00 -0.37
C ILE A 210 4.40 -16.22 -1.57
N GLY A 211 5.32 -15.61 -2.29
CA GLY A 211 5.04 -14.68 -3.39
C GLY A 211 5.92 -14.92 -4.61
N LYS A 212 5.71 -14.10 -5.65
CA LYS A 212 6.49 -14.13 -6.90
C LYS A 212 7.63 -13.13 -6.92
N TYR A 213 7.50 -12.03 -6.20
CA TYR A 213 8.38 -10.87 -6.25
C TYR A 213 9.09 -10.63 -4.92
N VAL A 214 9.39 -11.72 -4.21
CA VAL A 214 9.95 -11.67 -2.85
C VAL A 214 11.33 -11.01 -2.77
N ASN A 215 12.05 -10.95 -3.89
CA ASN A 215 13.35 -10.28 -4.00
C ASN A 215 13.24 -8.76 -4.25
N LEU A 216 12.06 -8.28 -4.67
CA LEU A 216 11.78 -6.86 -4.86
C LEU A 216 11.14 -6.32 -3.58
N LYS A 217 11.96 -5.71 -2.72
CA LYS A 217 11.50 -5.21 -1.40
C LYS A 217 10.31 -4.27 -1.49
N ASP A 218 10.25 -3.44 -2.52
CA ASP A 218 9.19 -2.44 -2.68
C ASP A 218 7.85 -3.05 -3.14
N ALA A 219 7.86 -4.22 -3.81
CA ALA A 219 6.65 -4.85 -4.30
C ALA A 219 5.66 -5.24 -3.18
N TYR A 220 6.15 -5.51 -1.99
CA TYR A 220 5.35 -5.90 -0.82
C TYR A 220 5.43 -4.91 0.33
N LYS A 221 5.90 -3.68 0.10
CA LYS A 221 6.11 -2.69 1.17
C LYS A 221 4.88 -2.48 2.06
N SER A 222 3.70 -2.25 1.45
CA SER A 222 2.46 -2.05 2.21
C SER A 222 2.06 -3.29 3.01
N LEU A 223 2.31 -4.48 2.48
CA LEU A 223 2.02 -5.75 3.15
C LEU A 223 2.95 -5.95 4.36
N ASP A 224 4.25 -5.70 4.16
CA ASP A 224 5.25 -5.80 5.22
C ASP A 224 4.91 -4.87 6.38
N GLU A 225 4.60 -3.60 6.07
CA GLU A 225 4.18 -2.62 7.08
C GLU A 225 2.88 -3.04 7.78
N ALA A 226 1.89 -3.57 7.05
CA ALA A 226 0.64 -4.04 7.66
C ALA A 226 0.87 -5.19 8.65
N LEU A 227 1.79 -6.12 8.34
CA LEU A 227 2.20 -7.19 9.26
C LEU A 227 2.93 -6.63 10.49
N ILE A 228 3.83 -5.66 10.29
CA ILE A 228 4.53 -4.96 11.39
C ILE A 228 3.52 -4.22 12.28
N HIS A 229 2.53 -3.52 11.69
CA HIS A 229 1.45 -2.88 12.46
C HIS A 229 0.67 -3.88 13.31
N GLY A 230 0.37 -5.07 12.76
CA GLY A 230 -0.21 -6.18 13.51
C GLY A 230 0.70 -6.67 14.65
N GLY A 231 2.02 -6.66 14.42
CA GLY A 231 3.04 -6.96 15.44
C GLY A 231 3.05 -5.95 16.58
N ILE A 232 3.01 -4.67 16.26
CA ILE A 232 2.96 -3.57 17.24
C ILE A 232 1.73 -3.70 18.14
N SER A 233 0.54 -3.94 17.53
CA SER A 233 -0.70 -4.09 18.30
C SER A 233 -0.69 -5.28 19.25
N ASN A 234 0.05 -6.34 18.91
CA ASN A 234 0.19 -7.57 19.72
C ASN A 234 1.46 -7.61 20.58
N LYS A 235 2.26 -6.54 20.56
CA LYS A 235 3.57 -6.46 21.26
C LYS A 235 4.46 -7.66 20.93
N VAL A 236 4.65 -7.93 19.63
CA VAL A 236 5.48 -9.01 19.11
C VAL A 236 6.24 -8.53 17.87
N LYS A 237 7.52 -8.89 17.76
CA LYS A 237 8.32 -8.63 16.57
C LYS A 237 7.94 -9.64 15.49
N VAL A 238 7.66 -9.16 14.29
CA VAL A 238 7.35 -10.02 13.14
C VAL A 238 8.58 -10.18 12.26
N ASN A 239 9.07 -11.41 12.17
CA ASN A 239 10.13 -11.79 11.24
C ASN A 239 9.47 -12.25 9.94
N LEU A 240 9.74 -11.58 8.83
CA LEU A 240 9.18 -11.90 7.53
C LEU A 240 10.09 -12.87 6.79
N ILE A 241 9.63 -14.12 6.62
CA ILE A 241 10.33 -15.16 5.86
C ILE A 241 9.75 -15.18 4.45
N ARG A 242 10.49 -14.64 3.49
CA ARG A 242 10.06 -14.56 2.10
C ARG A 242 10.48 -15.80 1.32
N ILE A 243 9.51 -16.46 0.69
CA ILE A 243 9.73 -17.70 -0.08
C ILE A 243 9.20 -17.48 -1.50
N GLU A 244 10.05 -17.67 -2.49
CA GLU A 244 9.65 -17.67 -3.89
C GLU A 244 8.77 -18.88 -4.20
N SER A 245 7.57 -18.62 -4.71
CA SER A 245 6.55 -19.66 -4.90
C SER A 245 6.90 -20.70 -5.96
N ASP A 246 7.67 -20.35 -6.98
CA ASP A 246 8.15 -21.26 -8.04
C ASP A 246 9.32 -22.14 -7.60
N LYS A 247 10.03 -21.77 -6.55
CA LYS A 247 11.09 -22.59 -5.95
C LYS A 247 10.59 -23.57 -4.88
N ILE A 248 9.27 -23.67 -4.69
CA ILE A 248 8.68 -24.61 -3.74
C ILE A 248 8.40 -25.95 -4.44
N LYS A 249 9.16 -26.97 -4.10
CA LYS A 249 8.84 -28.36 -4.45
C LYS A 249 7.99 -28.98 -3.33
N VAL A 250 6.99 -29.78 -3.72
CA VAL A 250 6.03 -30.41 -2.77
C VAL A 250 6.73 -31.18 -1.65
N ASN A 251 7.77 -31.94 -1.97
CA ASN A 251 8.57 -32.71 -1.01
C ASN A 251 9.42 -31.87 -0.06
N GLN A 252 9.62 -30.59 -0.32
CA GLN A 252 10.42 -29.67 0.51
C GLN A 252 9.58 -28.75 1.39
N ILE A 253 8.24 -28.76 1.21
CA ILE A 253 7.34 -27.82 1.90
C ILE A 253 7.46 -27.91 3.41
N ARG A 254 7.44 -29.14 3.96
CA ARG A 254 7.59 -29.38 5.40
C ARG A 254 8.90 -28.78 5.95
N LYS A 255 10.02 -28.92 5.22
CA LYS A 255 11.31 -28.37 5.64
C LYS A 255 11.32 -26.84 5.60
N LYS A 256 10.74 -26.23 4.55
CA LYS A 256 10.70 -24.76 4.36
C LYS A 256 9.77 -24.07 5.33
N LEU A 257 8.71 -24.74 5.79
CA LEU A 257 7.68 -24.17 6.65
C LEU A 257 7.72 -24.70 8.10
N LYS A 258 8.77 -25.38 8.50
CA LYS A 258 8.88 -26.06 9.81
C LYS A 258 8.75 -25.11 11.01
N ASN A 259 9.26 -23.87 10.90
CA ASN A 259 9.38 -22.95 12.03
C ASN A 259 8.58 -21.67 11.83
N ILE A 260 7.45 -21.74 11.09
CA ILE A 260 6.60 -20.59 10.87
C ILE A 260 5.46 -20.59 11.89
N SER A 261 5.09 -19.39 12.31
CA SER A 261 3.92 -19.16 13.19
C SER A 261 2.66 -18.83 12.40
N GLY A 262 2.81 -18.45 11.13
CA GLY A 262 1.70 -18.13 10.24
C GLY A 262 2.15 -18.08 8.78
N LEU A 263 1.22 -18.34 7.88
CA LEU A 263 1.42 -18.33 6.42
C LEU A 263 0.57 -17.24 5.77
N LEU A 264 1.19 -16.44 4.91
CA LEU A 264 0.52 -15.44 4.10
C LEU A 264 0.80 -15.65 2.62
N ILE A 265 -0.28 -15.69 1.82
CA ILE A 265 -0.21 -15.66 0.36
C ILE A 265 -0.73 -14.31 -0.11
N PRO A 266 0.13 -13.45 -0.68
CA PRO A 266 -0.25 -12.12 -1.12
C PRO A 266 -1.02 -12.12 -2.44
N GLY A 267 -1.55 -10.95 -2.80
CA GLY A 267 -2.06 -10.66 -4.11
C GLY A 267 -1.03 -10.90 -5.22
N GLY A 268 -1.51 -11.13 -6.42
CA GLY A 268 -0.71 -11.40 -7.61
C GLY A 268 -1.58 -11.83 -8.78
N PHE A 269 -0.95 -12.28 -9.87
CA PHE A 269 -1.63 -12.73 -11.09
C PHE A 269 -0.73 -13.67 -11.89
N GLY A 270 -1.33 -14.40 -12.84
CA GLY A 270 -0.64 -15.29 -13.78
C GLY A 270 -0.15 -16.62 -13.18
N LYS A 271 0.18 -17.56 -14.05
CA LYS A 271 0.38 -18.99 -13.74
C LYS A 271 1.63 -19.33 -12.91
N ARG A 272 2.70 -18.51 -12.98
CA ARG A 272 3.99 -18.82 -12.34
C ARG A 272 3.83 -19.02 -10.83
N GLY A 273 4.32 -20.13 -10.28
CA GLY A 273 4.38 -20.42 -8.85
C GLY A 273 3.03 -20.74 -8.17
N THR A 274 1.96 -21.02 -8.94
CA THR A 274 0.64 -21.33 -8.38
C THR A 274 0.62 -22.65 -7.62
N GLU A 275 1.22 -23.72 -8.15
CA GLU A 275 1.25 -25.02 -7.50
C GLU A 275 2.03 -25.01 -6.18
N GLY A 276 3.11 -24.22 -6.11
CA GLY A 276 3.84 -24.00 -4.85
C GLY A 276 2.98 -23.31 -3.79
N LYS A 277 2.16 -22.32 -4.18
CA LYS A 277 1.20 -21.66 -3.27
C LYS A 277 0.11 -22.61 -2.81
N ILE A 278 -0.52 -23.36 -3.73
CA ILE A 278 -1.56 -24.34 -3.44
C ILE A 278 -1.05 -25.40 -2.44
N SER A 279 0.17 -25.91 -2.69
CA SER A 279 0.80 -26.88 -1.80
C SER A 279 1.09 -26.32 -0.40
N ALA A 280 1.50 -25.06 -0.31
CA ALA A 280 1.74 -24.39 0.97
C ALA A 280 0.43 -24.13 1.74
N ILE A 281 -0.63 -23.75 1.04
CA ILE A 281 -1.97 -23.58 1.63
C ILE A 281 -2.48 -24.91 2.17
N LYS A 282 -2.33 -26.00 1.40
CA LYS A 282 -2.65 -27.35 1.86
C LYS A 282 -1.91 -27.68 3.16
N TYR A 283 -0.59 -27.44 3.18
CA TYR A 283 0.21 -27.67 4.37
C TYR A 283 -0.27 -26.86 5.58
N ALA A 284 -0.57 -25.58 5.41
CA ALA A 284 -1.09 -24.73 6.49
C ALA A 284 -2.45 -25.22 7.00
N ARG A 285 -3.36 -25.58 6.10
CA ARG A 285 -4.67 -26.12 6.44
C ARG A 285 -4.59 -27.42 7.22
N GLU A 286 -3.73 -28.36 6.81
CA GLU A 286 -3.59 -29.67 7.43
C GLU A 286 -2.82 -29.66 8.75
N ASN A 287 -1.97 -28.64 8.97
CA ASN A 287 -1.18 -28.50 10.20
C ASN A 287 -1.67 -27.37 11.12
N ASN A 288 -2.89 -26.88 10.93
CA ASN A 288 -3.51 -25.84 11.74
C ASN A 288 -2.69 -24.55 11.86
N ILE A 289 -1.85 -24.23 10.85
CA ILE A 289 -1.04 -23.02 10.81
C ILE A 289 -1.94 -21.83 10.42
N PRO A 290 -1.99 -20.76 11.20
CA PRO A 290 -2.73 -19.56 10.85
C PRO A 290 -2.44 -19.11 9.41
N PHE A 291 -3.49 -18.93 8.60
CA PHE A 291 -3.38 -18.63 7.18
C PHE A 291 -4.13 -17.36 6.78
N LEU A 292 -3.47 -16.47 6.07
CA LEU A 292 -4.08 -15.30 5.43
C LEU A 292 -3.83 -15.33 3.91
N GLY A 293 -4.92 -15.41 3.13
CA GLY A 293 -4.90 -15.28 1.67
C GLY A 293 -5.45 -13.93 1.22
N ILE A 294 -4.66 -13.13 0.50
CA ILE A 294 -5.08 -11.80 0.01
C ILE A 294 -5.26 -11.87 -1.50
N CYS A 295 -6.44 -11.46 -2.00
CA CYS A 295 -6.78 -11.39 -3.41
C CYS A 295 -6.49 -12.72 -4.13
N PHE A 296 -5.44 -12.79 -4.91
CA PHE A 296 -4.96 -14.02 -5.53
C PHE A 296 -4.70 -15.15 -4.51
N GLY A 297 -4.29 -14.82 -3.28
CA GLY A 297 -4.10 -15.77 -2.19
C GLY A 297 -5.40 -16.44 -1.75
N MET A 298 -6.52 -15.72 -1.71
CA MET A 298 -7.85 -16.29 -1.48
C MET A 298 -8.24 -17.22 -2.63
N GLN A 299 -8.02 -16.81 -3.88
CA GLN A 299 -8.33 -17.61 -5.06
C GLN A 299 -7.56 -18.94 -5.06
N MET A 300 -6.27 -18.90 -4.67
CA MET A 300 -5.46 -20.13 -4.53
C MET A 300 -5.98 -21.04 -3.40
N ALA A 301 -6.53 -20.48 -2.32
CA ALA A 301 -7.15 -21.26 -1.24
C ALA A 301 -8.45 -21.93 -1.70
N ILE A 302 -9.25 -21.28 -2.51
CA ILE A 302 -10.44 -21.87 -3.16
C ILE A 302 -10.03 -23.05 -4.05
N ILE A 303 -9.01 -22.88 -4.91
CA ILE A 303 -8.54 -23.95 -5.81
C ILE A 303 -7.99 -25.12 -4.98
N GLU A 304 -7.20 -24.84 -3.94
CA GLU A 304 -6.68 -25.88 -3.03
C GLU A 304 -7.82 -26.70 -2.43
N PHE A 305 -8.80 -26.01 -1.86
CA PHE A 305 -9.93 -26.65 -1.20
C PHE A 305 -10.80 -27.46 -2.18
N ALA A 306 -11.07 -26.92 -3.36
CA ALA A 306 -11.79 -27.62 -4.42
C ALA A 306 -11.08 -28.92 -4.84
N ARG A 307 -9.77 -28.88 -5.04
CA ARG A 307 -8.98 -30.06 -5.44
C ARG A 307 -8.92 -31.12 -4.34
N ASN A 308 -8.68 -30.70 -3.09
CA ASN A 308 -8.38 -31.63 -2.00
C ASN A 308 -9.62 -32.05 -1.16
N LYS A 309 -10.61 -31.16 -1.02
CA LYS A 309 -11.81 -31.40 -0.19
C LYS A 309 -13.06 -31.72 -1.00
N LEU A 310 -13.31 -31.02 -2.11
CA LEU A 310 -14.41 -31.32 -3.03
C LEU A 310 -14.03 -32.39 -4.07
N LYS A 311 -12.75 -32.78 -4.17
CA LYS A 311 -12.25 -33.78 -5.10
C LYS A 311 -12.39 -33.40 -6.59
N ILE A 312 -12.50 -32.14 -6.89
CA ILE A 312 -12.55 -31.60 -8.25
C ILE A 312 -11.11 -31.52 -8.79
N LYS A 313 -10.56 -32.61 -9.32
CA LYS A 313 -9.15 -32.74 -9.69
C LYS A 313 -8.65 -31.63 -10.64
N LYS A 314 -9.50 -31.19 -11.58
CA LYS A 314 -9.19 -30.14 -12.56
C LYS A 314 -9.60 -28.73 -12.12
N ALA A 315 -9.96 -28.53 -10.82
CA ALA A 315 -10.30 -27.20 -10.32
C ALA A 315 -9.16 -26.20 -10.58
N GLY A 316 -9.50 -25.03 -11.11
CA GLY A 316 -8.52 -24.03 -11.50
C GLY A 316 -9.14 -22.65 -11.67
N SER A 317 -8.37 -21.74 -12.24
CA SER A 317 -8.82 -20.41 -12.65
C SER A 317 -8.70 -20.28 -14.17
N SER A 318 -9.70 -19.68 -14.81
CA SER A 318 -9.65 -19.33 -16.24
C SER A 318 -8.53 -18.33 -16.59
N GLU A 319 -8.00 -17.60 -15.58
CA GLU A 319 -6.77 -16.80 -15.74
C GLU A 319 -5.55 -17.67 -16.02
N LEU A 320 -5.49 -18.86 -15.42
CA LEU A 320 -4.28 -19.69 -15.36
C LEU A 320 -4.27 -20.79 -16.40
N GLU A 321 -5.43 -21.38 -16.68
CA GLU A 321 -5.58 -22.52 -17.58
C GLU A 321 -6.94 -22.51 -18.29
N LYS A 322 -6.92 -22.58 -19.62
CA LYS A 322 -8.16 -22.62 -20.43
C LYS A 322 -8.98 -23.91 -20.26
N ASN A 323 -8.33 -25.04 -19.97
CA ASN A 323 -8.98 -26.36 -19.88
C ASN A 323 -9.15 -26.82 -18.40
N CYS A 324 -9.34 -25.90 -17.45
CA CYS A 324 -9.65 -26.25 -16.07
C CYS A 324 -11.17 -26.25 -15.81
N TYR A 325 -11.58 -26.85 -14.69
CA TYR A 325 -12.90 -26.63 -14.12
C TYR A 325 -12.84 -25.28 -13.35
N PRO A 326 -13.51 -24.21 -13.84
CA PRO A 326 -13.29 -22.87 -13.33
C PRO A 326 -14.01 -22.65 -11.99
N VAL A 327 -13.29 -22.80 -10.88
CA VAL A 327 -13.75 -22.40 -9.55
C VAL A 327 -13.45 -20.94 -9.25
N VAL A 328 -12.57 -20.34 -10.11
CA VAL A 328 -12.29 -18.90 -10.19
C VAL A 328 -12.33 -18.51 -11.67
N GLY A 329 -13.06 -17.46 -12.02
CA GLY A 329 -13.26 -17.05 -13.40
C GLY A 329 -13.41 -15.55 -13.57
N LEU A 330 -13.49 -15.11 -14.85
CA LEU A 330 -13.84 -13.73 -15.18
C LEU A 330 -15.29 -13.43 -14.73
N ILE A 331 -15.53 -12.20 -14.31
CA ILE A 331 -16.89 -11.71 -14.15
C ILE A 331 -17.45 -11.47 -15.55
N ASN A 332 -18.34 -12.35 -15.98
CA ASN A 332 -18.92 -12.31 -17.32
C ASN A 332 -20.08 -11.31 -17.45
N GLU A 333 -20.65 -10.88 -16.31
CA GLU A 333 -21.80 -9.98 -16.30
C GLU A 333 -21.63 -8.92 -15.20
N TRP A 334 -21.76 -7.63 -15.57
CA TRP A 334 -21.72 -6.50 -14.66
C TRP A 334 -23.00 -5.71 -14.78
N ASP A 335 -23.57 -5.33 -13.64
CA ASP A 335 -24.55 -4.25 -13.60
C ASP A 335 -23.80 -2.91 -13.49
N LYS A 336 -23.85 -2.13 -14.57
CA LYS A 336 -23.33 -0.77 -14.61
C LYS A 336 -24.50 0.16 -14.89
N ASN A 337 -25.04 0.77 -13.83
CA ASN A 337 -26.20 1.67 -13.91
C ASN A 337 -27.45 1.03 -14.53
N GLY A 338 -27.77 -0.21 -14.17
CA GLY A 338 -28.94 -0.92 -14.69
C GLY A 338 -28.76 -1.57 -16.07
N MET A 339 -27.54 -1.57 -16.63
CA MET A 339 -27.20 -2.30 -17.84
C MET A 339 -26.21 -3.42 -17.56
N ILE A 340 -26.55 -4.64 -17.95
CA ILE A 340 -25.67 -5.80 -17.88
C ILE A 340 -24.62 -5.68 -19.00
N VAL A 341 -23.37 -5.41 -18.62
CA VAL A 341 -22.23 -5.38 -19.54
C VAL A 341 -21.52 -6.72 -19.49
N LYS A 342 -21.62 -7.50 -20.56
CA LYS A 342 -20.85 -8.74 -20.70
C LYS A 342 -19.37 -8.43 -20.94
N GLY A 343 -18.50 -8.88 -20.03
CA GLY A 343 -17.06 -8.83 -20.23
C GLY A 343 -16.65 -9.86 -21.30
N THR A 344 -15.87 -9.43 -22.29
CA THR A 344 -15.26 -10.33 -23.28
C THR A 344 -13.76 -10.39 -23.07
N ASP A 345 -13.12 -11.48 -23.48
CA ASP A 345 -11.65 -11.64 -23.43
C ASP A 345 -10.89 -10.48 -24.10
N LYS A 346 -11.54 -9.75 -24.99
CA LYS A 346 -10.98 -8.61 -25.73
C LYS A 346 -11.14 -7.27 -24.99
N ASN A 347 -12.04 -7.16 -24.00
CA ASN A 347 -12.29 -5.93 -23.26
C ASN A 347 -12.07 -6.09 -21.74
N LEU A 348 -10.90 -6.54 -21.36
CA LEU A 348 -10.51 -6.79 -19.98
C LEU A 348 -10.46 -5.52 -19.09
N GLY A 349 -10.35 -4.35 -19.69
CA GLY A 349 -10.29 -3.06 -18.95
C GLY A 349 -11.57 -2.70 -18.22
N GLY A 350 -12.75 -3.10 -18.75
CA GLY A 350 -14.07 -2.80 -18.19
C GLY A 350 -14.50 -3.72 -17.04
N THR A 351 -13.86 -4.86 -16.85
CA THR A 351 -14.24 -5.88 -15.84
C THR A 351 -13.41 -5.80 -14.55
N MET A 352 -12.45 -4.87 -14.45
CA MET A 352 -11.62 -4.75 -13.25
C MET A 352 -12.34 -4.02 -12.13
N ARG A 353 -12.51 -4.68 -10.97
CA ARG A 353 -12.91 -4.03 -9.73
C ARG A 353 -11.70 -3.28 -9.17
N LEU A 354 -11.78 -1.95 -9.20
CA LEU A 354 -10.72 -1.07 -8.74
C LEU A 354 -11.29 0.00 -7.81
N GLY A 355 -10.80 0.07 -6.59
CA GLY A 355 -11.22 1.08 -5.62
C GLY A 355 -11.91 0.50 -4.40
N LEU A 356 -12.69 1.31 -3.72
CA LEU A 356 -13.39 0.97 -2.47
C LEU A 356 -14.74 0.32 -2.80
N TYR A 357 -14.97 -0.88 -2.25
CA TYR A 357 -16.24 -1.60 -2.38
C TYR A 357 -16.74 -2.05 -1.02
N GLU A 358 -18.05 -2.15 -0.91
CA GLU A 358 -18.75 -2.63 0.27
C GLU A 358 -18.83 -4.16 0.29
N ALA A 359 -18.71 -4.76 1.48
CA ALA A 359 -19.02 -6.16 1.72
C ALA A 359 -19.86 -6.33 2.99
N LYS A 360 -20.85 -7.23 2.93
CA LYS A 360 -21.69 -7.66 4.05
C LYS A 360 -21.06 -8.86 4.74
N LEU A 361 -20.91 -8.79 6.05
CA LEU A 361 -20.32 -9.87 6.85
C LEU A 361 -21.43 -10.76 7.45
N ARG A 362 -21.22 -12.07 7.35
CA ARG A 362 -22.11 -13.09 7.89
C ARG A 362 -22.16 -13.02 9.42
N ASP A 363 -23.35 -13.13 9.98
CA ASP A 363 -23.55 -13.21 11.42
C ASP A 363 -22.83 -14.46 12.00
N ASN A 364 -22.31 -14.34 13.21
CA ASN A 364 -21.56 -15.37 13.92
C ASN A 364 -20.24 -15.83 13.27
N SER A 365 -19.76 -15.16 12.23
CA SER A 365 -18.47 -15.42 11.61
C SER A 365 -17.29 -14.87 12.44
N ALA A 366 -16.09 -15.47 12.26
CA ALA A 366 -14.87 -14.94 12.88
C ALA A 366 -14.53 -13.55 12.33
N ILE A 367 -14.74 -13.33 11.04
CA ILE A 367 -14.46 -12.04 10.41
C ILE A 367 -15.33 -10.91 10.98
N LYS A 368 -16.62 -11.17 11.26
CA LYS A 368 -17.49 -10.17 11.89
C LYS A 368 -17.02 -9.80 13.29
N LYS A 369 -16.53 -10.80 14.07
CA LYS A 369 -15.94 -10.55 15.39
C LYS A 369 -14.64 -9.72 15.28
N ILE A 370 -13.85 -9.93 14.24
CA ILE A 370 -12.61 -9.20 13.96
C ILE A 370 -12.89 -7.74 13.61
N TYR A 371 -13.81 -7.49 12.68
CA TYR A 371 -14.15 -6.12 12.22
C TYR A 371 -15.12 -5.39 13.16
N LYS A 372 -15.88 -6.12 13.96
CA LYS A 372 -16.92 -5.57 14.85
C LYS A 372 -17.98 -4.75 14.10
N SER A 373 -18.25 -5.13 12.86
CA SER A 373 -19.21 -4.48 11.98
C SER A 373 -19.95 -5.51 11.15
N LYS A 374 -21.15 -5.18 10.65
CA LYS A 374 -21.89 -5.95 9.64
C LYS A 374 -21.50 -5.57 8.22
N LEU A 375 -21.06 -4.34 8.03
CA LEU A 375 -20.65 -3.80 6.74
C LEU A 375 -19.21 -3.33 6.83
N ILE A 376 -18.44 -3.61 5.81
CA ILE A 376 -17.05 -3.16 5.66
C ILE A 376 -16.85 -2.55 4.27
N TYR A 377 -15.89 -1.66 4.16
CA TYR A 377 -15.49 -1.03 2.92
C TYR A 377 -14.02 -1.28 2.69
N GLU A 378 -13.67 -2.08 1.66
CA GLU A 378 -12.31 -2.48 1.42
C GLU A 378 -11.87 -2.21 -0.02
N ARG A 379 -10.54 -2.10 -0.24
CA ARG A 379 -9.98 -1.73 -1.55
C ARG A 379 -9.75 -2.97 -2.40
N HIS A 380 -10.29 -2.97 -3.60
CA HIS A 380 -10.15 -4.03 -4.60
C HIS A 380 -9.24 -3.64 -5.75
N ARG A 381 -8.56 -4.63 -6.31
CA ARG A 381 -7.81 -4.54 -7.56
C ARG A 381 -7.70 -5.93 -8.19
N HIS A 382 -8.76 -6.39 -8.80
CA HIS A 382 -8.80 -7.73 -9.44
C HIS A 382 -9.86 -7.79 -10.54
N ARG A 383 -9.76 -8.82 -11.39
CA ARG A 383 -10.69 -9.11 -12.50
C ARG A 383 -11.39 -10.44 -12.34
N TYR A 384 -10.73 -11.39 -11.67
CA TYR A 384 -11.22 -12.75 -11.48
C TYR A 384 -11.87 -12.87 -10.12
N GLU A 385 -12.97 -13.63 -10.09
CA GLU A 385 -13.81 -13.83 -8.91
C GLU A 385 -14.03 -15.32 -8.66
N VAL A 386 -14.38 -15.66 -7.43
CA VAL A 386 -14.78 -17.02 -7.06
C VAL A 386 -16.15 -17.34 -7.63
N ASN A 387 -16.29 -18.54 -8.21
CA ASN A 387 -17.56 -19.02 -8.76
C ASN A 387 -18.58 -19.28 -7.62
N ASN A 388 -19.57 -18.40 -7.51
CA ASN A 388 -20.58 -18.43 -6.45
C ASN A 388 -21.55 -19.63 -6.59
N SER A 389 -21.68 -20.22 -7.77
CA SER A 389 -22.57 -21.38 -7.97
C SER A 389 -22.16 -22.61 -7.16
N LEU A 390 -20.88 -22.68 -6.77
CA LEU A 390 -20.34 -23.78 -5.96
C LEU A 390 -20.37 -23.52 -4.45
N LYS A 391 -20.93 -22.40 -4.01
CA LYS A 391 -20.92 -21.96 -2.61
C LYS A 391 -21.40 -23.04 -1.65
N ASP A 392 -22.56 -23.65 -1.95
CA ASP A 392 -23.17 -24.65 -1.06
C ASP A 392 -22.31 -25.91 -0.92
N GLU A 393 -21.59 -26.30 -1.98
CA GLU A 393 -20.67 -27.42 -1.93
C GLU A 393 -19.46 -27.14 -1.03
N PHE A 394 -18.90 -25.94 -1.16
CA PHE A 394 -17.81 -25.47 -0.30
C PHE A 394 -18.25 -25.41 1.18
N GLU A 395 -19.44 -24.83 1.45
CA GLU A 395 -19.96 -24.69 2.83
C GLU A 395 -20.27 -26.04 3.47
N ARG A 396 -20.84 -26.97 2.74
CA ARG A 396 -21.04 -28.34 3.22
C ARG A 396 -19.75 -29.04 3.64
N LYS A 397 -18.62 -28.71 3.06
CA LYS A 397 -17.29 -29.22 3.41
C LYS A 397 -16.53 -28.35 4.42
N GLY A 398 -17.16 -27.27 4.90
CA GLY A 398 -16.65 -26.43 5.97
C GLY A 398 -15.89 -25.19 5.56
N LEU A 399 -15.83 -24.83 4.26
CA LEU A 399 -15.32 -23.54 3.82
C LEU A 399 -16.48 -22.55 3.74
N ILE A 400 -16.55 -21.63 4.68
CA ILE A 400 -17.65 -20.69 4.85
C ILE A 400 -17.39 -19.41 4.06
N PHE A 401 -18.36 -18.95 3.29
CA PHE A 401 -18.35 -17.63 2.66
C PHE A 401 -18.89 -16.59 3.66
N SER A 402 -17.97 -15.99 4.38
CA SER A 402 -18.28 -15.14 5.54
C SER A 402 -18.40 -13.65 5.21
N GLY A 403 -18.05 -13.26 3.99
CA GLY A 403 -18.27 -11.94 3.44
C GLY A 403 -18.69 -12.01 1.98
N MET A 404 -19.73 -11.24 1.64
CA MET A 404 -20.29 -11.19 0.28
C MET A 404 -20.47 -9.74 -0.16
N SER A 405 -20.49 -9.50 -1.48
CA SER A 405 -20.96 -8.23 -2.04
C SER A 405 -22.40 -7.93 -1.59
N PRO A 406 -22.84 -6.66 -1.62
CA PRO A 406 -24.19 -6.27 -1.15
C PRO A 406 -25.34 -7.02 -1.83
N ASP A 407 -25.16 -7.40 -3.10
CA ASP A 407 -26.10 -8.19 -3.90
C ASP A 407 -25.99 -9.71 -3.69
N ASN A 408 -25.08 -10.17 -2.82
CA ASN A 408 -24.75 -11.57 -2.54
C ASN A 408 -24.22 -12.38 -3.73
N ASN A 409 -23.75 -11.72 -4.80
CA ASN A 409 -23.28 -12.40 -6.00
C ASN A 409 -21.78 -12.73 -5.95
N LEU A 410 -20.98 -11.92 -5.27
CA LEU A 410 -19.53 -12.04 -5.25
C LEU A 410 -19.01 -12.40 -3.86
N PRO A 411 -18.32 -13.54 -3.72
CA PRO A 411 -17.63 -13.92 -2.50
C PRO A 411 -16.43 -13.00 -2.22
N GLU A 412 -16.46 -12.33 -1.07
CA GLU A 412 -15.43 -11.37 -0.67
C GLU A 412 -14.49 -11.95 0.38
N ILE A 413 -14.99 -12.85 1.23
CA ILE A 413 -14.25 -13.44 2.34
C ILE A 413 -14.60 -14.89 2.52
N ILE A 414 -13.60 -15.73 2.73
CA ILE A 414 -13.74 -17.14 3.11
C ILE A 414 -13.11 -17.41 4.48
N GLU A 415 -13.73 -18.33 5.22
CA GLU A 415 -13.22 -18.84 6.48
C GLU A 415 -13.31 -20.36 6.50
N LEU A 416 -12.35 -21.05 7.11
CA LEU A 416 -12.41 -22.49 7.31
C LEU A 416 -12.94 -22.80 8.71
N LYS A 417 -14.09 -23.46 8.77
CA LYS A 417 -14.66 -24.00 10.01
C LYS A 417 -13.70 -25.02 10.65
N ASN A 418 -13.59 -25.01 11.95
CA ASN A 418 -12.71 -25.92 12.71
C ASN A 418 -11.21 -25.75 12.45
N HIS A 419 -10.77 -24.61 11.90
CA HIS A 419 -9.36 -24.23 11.83
C HIS A 419 -9.10 -23.07 12.80
N PRO A 420 -7.98 -23.05 13.52
CA PRO A 420 -7.67 -21.99 14.49
C PRO A 420 -7.77 -20.57 13.92
N TRP A 421 -7.29 -20.37 12.70
CA TRP A 421 -7.39 -19.12 11.98
C TRP A 421 -7.05 -19.33 10.50
N PHE A 422 -8.05 -19.36 9.63
CA PHE A 422 -7.86 -19.52 8.19
C PHE A 422 -8.82 -18.57 7.47
N ILE A 423 -8.32 -17.50 6.93
CA ILE A 423 -9.11 -16.46 6.27
C ILE A 423 -8.50 -16.11 4.92
N GLY A 424 -9.34 -16.07 3.90
CA GLY A 424 -9.03 -15.51 2.60
C GLY A 424 -9.89 -14.30 2.31
N VAL A 425 -9.34 -13.24 1.74
CA VAL A 425 -10.06 -12.02 1.36
C VAL A 425 -9.76 -11.64 -0.07
N GLN A 426 -10.79 -11.21 -0.83
CA GLN A 426 -10.64 -10.82 -2.24
C GLN A 426 -10.04 -9.42 -2.39
N PHE A 427 -10.19 -8.58 -1.41
CA PHE A 427 -9.68 -7.22 -1.33
C PHE A 427 -8.24 -7.14 -0.78
N HIS A 428 -7.70 -5.93 -0.70
CA HIS A 428 -6.34 -5.62 -0.28
C HIS A 428 -6.33 -4.82 1.04
N PRO A 429 -6.42 -5.48 2.21
CA PRO A 429 -6.49 -4.81 3.51
C PRO A 429 -5.19 -4.10 3.88
N GLU A 430 -4.05 -4.47 3.27
CA GLU A 430 -2.74 -3.85 3.50
C GLU A 430 -2.73 -2.36 3.19
N PHE A 431 -3.56 -1.89 2.24
CA PHE A 431 -3.64 -0.46 1.88
C PHE A 431 -4.38 0.41 2.91
N LYS A 432 -5.04 -0.20 3.89
CA LYS A 432 -5.76 0.51 4.95
C LYS A 432 -5.09 0.41 6.31
N SER A 433 -4.04 -0.38 6.44
CA SER A 433 -3.31 -0.53 7.70
C SER A 433 -2.43 0.69 7.98
N ARG A 434 -2.47 1.19 9.21
CA ARG A 434 -1.66 2.31 9.66
C ARG A 434 -1.00 1.99 11.01
N PRO A 435 0.14 2.59 11.34
CA PRO A 435 0.87 2.25 12.57
C PRO A 435 0.06 2.53 13.84
N LEU A 436 -0.71 3.63 13.88
CA LEU A 436 -1.55 3.99 15.03
C LEU A 436 -2.92 3.31 15.03
N THR A 437 -3.38 2.87 13.86
CA THR A 437 -4.65 2.17 13.65
C THR A 437 -4.42 0.94 12.76
N PRO A 438 -3.77 -0.11 13.31
CA PRO A 438 -3.51 -1.33 12.55
C PRO A 438 -4.81 -1.95 12.05
N HIS A 439 -4.80 -2.40 10.79
CA HIS A 439 -5.97 -3.05 10.23
C HIS A 439 -6.36 -4.29 11.05
N PRO A 440 -7.65 -4.47 11.38
CA PRO A 440 -8.09 -5.50 12.33
C PRO A 440 -7.74 -6.92 11.88
N LEU A 441 -7.74 -7.18 10.57
CA LEU A 441 -7.40 -8.48 10.00
C LEU A 441 -5.93 -8.85 10.29
N PHE A 442 -4.99 -7.93 10.07
CA PHE A 442 -3.57 -8.18 10.38
C PHE A 442 -3.33 -8.32 11.89
N SER A 443 -4.00 -7.50 12.70
CA SER A 443 -3.91 -7.62 14.16
C SER A 443 -4.41 -8.98 14.65
N SER A 444 -5.51 -9.48 14.10
CA SER A 444 -6.07 -10.80 14.44
C SER A 444 -5.20 -11.95 13.93
N PHE A 445 -4.68 -11.86 12.69
CA PHE A 445 -3.76 -12.84 12.12
C PHE A 445 -2.49 -13.00 12.97
N ILE A 446 -1.86 -11.88 13.33
CA ILE A 446 -0.65 -11.88 14.16
C ILE A 446 -0.96 -12.40 15.58
N LYS A 447 -2.14 -12.10 16.14
CA LYS A 447 -2.58 -12.68 17.43
C LYS A 447 -2.69 -14.19 17.35
N ALA A 448 -3.30 -14.72 16.28
CA ALA A 448 -3.39 -16.16 16.06
C ALA A 448 -2.01 -16.80 15.88
N ALA A 449 -1.15 -16.20 15.06
CA ALA A 449 0.22 -16.66 14.84
C ALA A 449 1.07 -16.66 16.13
N LYS A 450 0.89 -15.65 16.99
CA LYS A 450 1.59 -15.57 18.29
C LYS A 450 1.20 -16.71 19.24
N ASN A 451 -0.04 -17.21 19.12
CA ASN A 451 -0.59 -18.27 19.97
C ASN A 451 -0.44 -19.67 19.34
N HIS A 452 -0.03 -19.76 18.08
CA HIS A 452 0.27 -21.02 17.41
C HIS A 452 1.55 -21.63 18.01
N LYS A 453 1.49 -22.90 18.41
CA LYS A 453 2.59 -23.67 19.03
C LYS A 453 3.29 -24.58 18.02
#